data_23be5bfc390716a3676d27115075e31d
#
_entry.id   23be5bfc390716a3676d27115075e31d
#
_cell.length_a   1.000
_cell.length_b   1.000
_cell.length_c   1.000
_cell.angle_alpha   90.00
_cell.angle_beta   90.00
_cell.angle_gamma   90.00
#
_symmetry.space_group_name_H-M   'P 1'
#
loop_
_entity.id
_entity.type
_entity.pdbx_description
1 polymer ?
#
loop_
_entity_poly.entity_id
_entity_poly.type
_entity_poly.pdbx_seq_one_letter_code
_entity_poly.pdbx_strand_id
1 'polypeptide(L)'
;MADKDYMQEIRNFCIIAHIDHGKSTLADRILEQTETVAHREMEDQILDNMDLERERGITIKARAVRLRYKADDGETYVFNLIDTPGHVDFNYEVSRSLNACEGAILVVDATQGIEAQTLANTYLAIEQDLELVPVINKIDLPSAHPDEVKEEIETVIGIPADEAPLISAKMGINIKEVMEQVVKNVPAPKGDPNAPLKALIFDSYYDAYKGVIVYVRIKDGTLKPGDRIRMMATGAEFDVVDVGYMGAKALENAKELRAGEVGYIAASIKSIGDTKVGDTVTLVSNPAKEALAGYRNVNPMVYSGIYPADGAKYGDLRDALEKLQLNDASLTFEPETSIALGFGFRCGFLGLLHMEIIQERLEREYNLDLVTTAPSVVYKITKTDGETIFIDNPTNYPDPSEIEVAEEPMVKANIYTPSEYVGSIMDLCQERRGTFKDMKYLDLNRVEMHYDLPLNEIVYDFFDALKSRTKGYASYDYEMSGFVPSRLVKLDILLNGEVVDALSFVVHADKAYARARKIAEKLKDNIPRQLFEVPIQAAVGGKIIARETVKAMRKDVLAKCYGGDITRKKKLLEKQKEGKKRMRQLGSVEVPQEAFMAVLKLDE
;
A
#
# COMPACT_ATOMS: atom_id res chain seq x y z
N MET A 1 -33.94 -27.77 -18.58
CA MET A 1 -33.18 -28.51 -17.55
C MET A 1 -31.66 -28.27 -17.58
N ALA A 2 -31.13 -27.56 -18.57
CA ALA A 2 -29.69 -27.36 -18.70
C ALA A 2 -29.10 -26.13 -17.93
N ASP A 3 -29.92 -25.26 -17.36
CA ASP A 3 -29.42 -23.96 -16.84
C ASP A 3 -29.19 -23.90 -15.34
N LYS A 4 -29.55 -24.93 -14.57
CA LYS A 4 -29.27 -24.96 -13.12
C LYS A 4 -27.96 -25.65 -12.75
N ASP A 5 -27.45 -26.54 -13.58
CA ASP A 5 -26.28 -27.37 -13.25
C ASP A 5 -24.94 -26.66 -13.41
N TYR A 6 -24.82 -25.66 -14.31
CA TYR A 6 -23.52 -25.01 -14.54
C TYR A 6 -22.94 -24.30 -13.31
N MET A 7 -23.78 -23.73 -12.43
CA MET A 7 -23.30 -23.08 -11.19
C MET A 7 -22.71 -24.08 -10.21
N GLN A 8 -23.17 -25.33 -10.19
CA GLN A 8 -22.62 -26.37 -9.32
C GLN A 8 -21.16 -26.71 -9.66
N GLU A 9 -20.76 -26.47 -10.91
CA GLU A 9 -19.40 -26.70 -11.38
C GLU A 9 -18.48 -25.50 -11.09
N ILE A 10 -18.99 -24.34 -10.62
CA ILE A 10 -18.19 -23.13 -10.38
C ILE A 10 -17.70 -23.12 -8.94
N ARG A 11 -16.42 -22.73 -8.76
CA ARG A 11 -15.80 -22.41 -7.47
C ARG A 11 -15.07 -21.07 -7.59
N ASN A 12 -15.59 -20.06 -6.88
CA ASN A 12 -14.95 -18.74 -6.80
C ASN A 12 -14.24 -18.67 -5.47
N PHE A 13 -12.93 -18.57 -5.50
CA PHE A 13 -12.12 -18.54 -4.28
C PHE A 13 -10.87 -17.67 -4.46
N CYS A 14 -10.36 -17.22 -3.34
CA CYS A 14 -9.10 -16.48 -3.28
C CYS A 14 -8.08 -17.23 -2.43
N ILE A 15 -6.83 -16.75 -2.45
CA ILE A 15 -5.78 -17.23 -1.57
C ILE A 15 -5.41 -16.10 -0.62
N ILE A 16 -5.54 -16.33 0.67
CA ILE A 16 -5.12 -15.42 1.73
C ILE A 16 -3.95 -16.04 2.51
N ALA A 17 -2.97 -15.22 2.82
CA ALA A 17 -1.77 -15.65 3.51
C ALA A 17 -1.05 -14.44 4.12
N HIS A 18 -0.18 -14.69 5.08
CA HIS A 18 0.84 -13.72 5.46
C HIS A 18 1.92 -13.61 4.37
N ILE A 19 2.69 -12.51 4.39
CA ILE A 19 3.85 -12.32 3.51
C ILE A 19 4.80 -13.52 3.67
N ASP A 20 5.39 -13.98 2.58
CA ASP A 20 6.33 -15.10 2.52
C ASP A 20 5.79 -16.48 2.93
N HIS A 21 4.49 -16.64 3.23
CA HIS A 21 3.90 -17.97 3.48
C HIS A 21 3.75 -18.85 2.23
N GLY A 22 4.04 -18.30 1.03
CA GLY A 22 4.07 -19.01 -0.23
C GLY A 22 2.78 -18.96 -1.04
N LYS A 23 2.00 -17.89 -0.89
CA LYS A 23 0.76 -17.62 -1.62
C LYS A 23 0.94 -17.67 -3.14
N SER A 24 1.82 -16.84 -3.71
CA SER A 24 2.05 -16.77 -5.16
C SER A 24 2.64 -18.07 -5.70
N THR A 25 3.50 -18.74 -4.92
CA THR A 25 4.03 -20.06 -5.29
C THR A 25 2.92 -21.12 -5.36
N LEU A 26 1.95 -21.09 -4.43
CA LEU A 26 0.80 -22.00 -4.49
C LEU A 26 -0.08 -21.70 -5.70
N ALA A 27 -0.34 -20.44 -6.00
CA ALA A 27 -1.08 -20.03 -7.18
C ALA A 27 -0.43 -20.55 -8.48
N ASP A 28 0.89 -20.43 -8.61
CA ASP A 28 1.64 -20.98 -9.74
C ASP A 28 1.47 -22.50 -9.87
N ARG A 29 1.51 -23.24 -8.75
CA ARG A 29 1.30 -24.70 -8.74
C ARG A 29 -0.11 -25.10 -9.14
N ILE A 30 -1.13 -24.33 -8.75
CA ILE A 30 -2.50 -24.55 -9.20
C ILE A 30 -2.63 -24.32 -10.71
N LEU A 31 -1.99 -23.27 -11.25
CA LEU A 31 -1.94 -23.00 -12.69
C LEU A 31 -1.25 -24.13 -13.48
N GLU A 32 -0.16 -24.66 -12.94
CA GLU A 32 0.60 -25.75 -13.53
C GLU A 32 -0.24 -27.04 -13.56
N GLN A 33 -0.86 -27.42 -12.44
CA GLN A 33 -1.63 -28.66 -12.32
C GLN A 33 -2.94 -28.64 -13.11
N THR A 34 -3.52 -27.47 -13.34
CA THR A 34 -4.71 -27.31 -14.20
C THR A 34 -4.36 -27.20 -15.69
N GLU A 35 -3.07 -27.30 -16.05
CA GLU A 35 -2.55 -27.15 -17.42
C GLU A 35 -3.01 -25.86 -18.13
N THR A 36 -3.39 -24.84 -17.34
CA THR A 36 -3.87 -23.55 -17.86
C THR A 36 -2.74 -22.80 -18.58
N VAL A 37 -1.51 -23.02 -18.11
CA VAL A 37 -0.29 -22.51 -18.75
C VAL A 37 0.57 -23.71 -19.16
N ALA A 38 1.05 -23.73 -20.40
CA ALA A 38 1.92 -24.82 -20.85
C ALA A 38 3.20 -24.84 -20.01
N HIS A 39 3.67 -26.02 -19.58
CA HIS A 39 4.83 -26.17 -18.70
C HIS A 39 6.10 -25.44 -19.19
N ARG A 40 6.31 -25.35 -20.51
CA ARG A 40 7.43 -24.60 -21.11
C ARG A 40 7.30 -23.08 -21.01
N GLU A 41 6.12 -22.59 -20.63
CA GLU A 41 5.77 -21.17 -20.55
C GLU A 41 5.50 -20.73 -19.11
N MET A 42 5.70 -21.64 -18.14
CA MET A 42 5.65 -21.33 -16.71
C MET A 42 6.87 -20.49 -16.34
N GLU A 43 6.61 -19.38 -15.70
CA GLU A 43 7.58 -18.50 -15.04
C GLU A 43 7.21 -18.42 -13.56
N ASP A 44 8.17 -18.11 -12.70
CA ASP A 44 7.88 -17.89 -11.28
C ASP A 44 7.00 -16.64 -11.14
N GLN A 45 5.99 -16.72 -10.27
CA GLN A 45 5.05 -15.64 -9.99
C GLN A 45 4.32 -15.14 -11.26
N ILE A 46 3.77 -16.09 -12.04
CA ILE A 46 3.14 -15.77 -13.34
C ILE A 46 1.91 -14.86 -13.22
N LEU A 47 1.25 -14.84 -12.05
CA LEU A 47 0.14 -13.93 -11.77
C LEU A 47 0.62 -12.52 -11.40
N ASP A 48 1.84 -12.36 -10.93
CA ASP A 48 2.44 -11.08 -10.62
C ASP A 48 2.94 -10.42 -11.92
N ASN A 49 2.13 -9.53 -12.48
CA ASN A 49 2.40 -8.94 -13.81
C ASN A 49 3.34 -7.74 -13.78
N MET A 50 3.47 -7.08 -12.64
CA MET A 50 4.34 -5.94 -12.49
C MET A 50 5.76 -6.40 -12.18
N ASP A 51 6.75 -5.79 -12.81
CA ASP A 51 8.16 -6.04 -12.47
C ASP A 51 8.42 -5.78 -10.99
N LEU A 52 7.75 -4.78 -10.41
CA LEU A 52 7.82 -4.44 -9.00
C LEU A 52 7.31 -5.55 -8.06
N GLU A 53 6.25 -6.26 -8.44
CA GLU A 53 5.73 -7.40 -7.68
C GLU A 53 6.78 -8.51 -7.60
N ARG A 54 7.40 -8.83 -8.75
CA ARG A 54 8.43 -9.86 -8.85
C ARG A 54 9.72 -9.48 -8.13
N GLU A 55 10.16 -8.21 -8.25
CA GLU A 55 11.38 -7.71 -7.59
C GLU A 55 11.23 -7.70 -6.06
N ARG A 56 10.05 -7.32 -5.55
CA ARG A 56 9.77 -7.22 -4.13
C ARG A 56 9.24 -8.53 -3.51
N GLY A 57 8.85 -9.50 -4.34
CA GLY A 57 8.28 -10.78 -3.90
C GLY A 57 6.90 -10.64 -3.25
N ILE A 58 6.14 -9.58 -3.57
CA ILE A 58 4.82 -9.30 -3.01
C ILE A 58 3.79 -9.08 -4.10
N THR A 59 2.58 -9.59 -3.94
CA THR A 59 1.45 -9.22 -4.79
C THR A 59 0.93 -7.85 -4.36
N ILE A 60 0.88 -6.92 -5.29
CA ILE A 60 0.40 -5.53 -5.08
C ILE A 60 -1.07 -5.43 -5.48
N LYS A 61 -1.40 -5.99 -6.65
CA LYS A 61 -2.75 -5.92 -7.22
C LYS A 61 -3.39 -7.29 -7.30
N ALA A 62 -4.66 -7.38 -6.88
CA ALA A 62 -5.43 -8.61 -7.02
C ALA A 62 -5.59 -9.00 -8.50
N ARG A 63 -5.45 -10.28 -8.80
CA ARG A 63 -5.62 -10.81 -10.13
C ARG A 63 -6.55 -12.02 -10.14
N ALA A 64 -7.56 -11.97 -10.99
CA ALA A 64 -8.45 -13.11 -11.20
C ALA A 64 -8.00 -13.92 -12.42
N VAL A 65 -8.14 -15.25 -12.32
CA VAL A 65 -7.88 -16.17 -13.42
C VAL A 65 -8.89 -17.31 -13.41
N ARG A 66 -9.39 -17.65 -14.60
CA ARG A 66 -10.32 -18.77 -14.81
C ARG A 66 -9.55 -20.02 -15.19
N LEU A 67 -9.76 -21.11 -14.45
CA LEU A 67 -9.10 -22.39 -14.62
C LEU A 67 -10.16 -23.49 -14.82
N ARG A 68 -9.74 -24.62 -15.40
CA ARG A 68 -10.56 -25.83 -15.46
C ARG A 68 -9.86 -26.97 -14.74
N TYR A 69 -10.53 -27.55 -13.78
CA TYR A 69 -9.99 -28.63 -12.98
C TYR A 69 -10.86 -29.88 -13.10
N LYS A 70 -10.26 -31.01 -13.47
CA LYS A 70 -10.91 -32.31 -13.46
C LYS A 70 -10.68 -32.98 -12.11
N ALA A 71 -11.72 -33.06 -11.29
CA ALA A 71 -11.66 -33.61 -9.94
C ALA A 71 -11.70 -35.15 -9.92
N ASP A 72 -11.43 -35.73 -8.75
CA ASP A 72 -11.43 -37.17 -8.54
C ASP A 72 -12.82 -37.81 -8.63
N ASP A 73 -13.90 -37.03 -8.49
CA ASP A 73 -15.29 -37.46 -8.73
C ASP A 73 -15.60 -37.64 -10.24
N GLY A 74 -14.67 -37.25 -11.12
CA GLY A 74 -14.79 -37.35 -12.57
C GLY A 74 -15.41 -36.15 -13.25
N GLU A 75 -15.95 -35.19 -12.50
CA GLU A 75 -16.55 -33.95 -13.00
C GLU A 75 -15.45 -32.90 -13.29
N THR A 76 -15.79 -31.92 -14.15
CA THR A 76 -14.90 -30.81 -14.48
C THR A 76 -15.41 -29.53 -13.88
N TYR A 77 -14.66 -28.97 -12.93
CA TYR A 77 -14.99 -27.72 -12.26
C TYR A 77 -14.34 -26.52 -12.94
N VAL A 78 -15.03 -25.39 -12.86
CA VAL A 78 -14.52 -24.08 -13.25
C VAL A 78 -14.07 -23.35 -12.00
N PHE A 79 -12.77 -23.15 -11.86
CA PHE A 79 -12.17 -22.39 -10.77
C PHE A 79 -11.96 -20.95 -11.22
N ASN A 80 -12.52 -20.01 -10.50
CA ASN A 80 -12.17 -18.60 -10.59
C ASN A 80 -11.29 -18.28 -9.39
N LEU A 81 -9.99 -18.37 -9.60
CA LEU A 81 -8.97 -18.04 -8.59
C LEU A 81 -8.72 -16.55 -8.60
N ILE A 82 -8.83 -15.90 -7.44
CA ILE A 82 -8.44 -14.50 -7.25
C ILE A 82 -7.21 -14.47 -6.33
N ASP A 83 -6.06 -14.12 -6.89
CA ASP A 83 -4.85 -13.89 -6.11
C ASP A 83 -4.92 -12.53 -5.43
N THR A 84 -4.68 -12.47 -4.11
CA THR A 84 -4.88 -11.27 -3.30
C THR A 84 -3.55 -10.75 -2.75
N PRO A 85 -3.38 -9.45 -2.52
CA PRO A 85 -2.23 -8.94 -1.77
C PRO A 85 -2.14 -9.54 -0.38
N GLY A 86 -0.92 -9.64 0.16
CA GLY A 86 -0.67 -10.13 1.52
C GLY A 86 -0.28 -9.05 2.53
N HIS A 87 -0.06 -7.81 2.10
CA HIS A 87 0.44 -6.73 2.95
C HIS A 87 -0.69 -5.87 3.53
N VAL A 88 -0.49 -5.37 4.76
CA VAL A 88 -1.49 -4.55 5.49
C VAL A 88 -1.95 -3.32 4.73
N ASP A 89 -1.08 -2.64 4.00
CA ASP A 89 -1.41 -1.46 3.20
C ASP A 89 -2.45 -1.76 2.11
N PHE A 90 -2.57 -3.04 1.71
CA PHE A 90 -3.50 -3.49 0.66
C PHE A 90 -4.73 -4.22 1.19
N ASN A 91 -5.06 -4.13 2.47
CA ASN A 91 -6.26 -4.75 3.06
C ASN A 91 -7.54 -4.37 2.31
N TYR A 92 -7.57 -3.18 1.71
CA TYR A 92 -8.70 -2.75 0.88
C TYR A 92 -8.84 -3.59 -0.42
N GLU A 93 -7.73 -3.90 -1.08
CA GLU A 93 -7.71 -4.79 -2.26
C GLU A 93 -8.13 -6.20 -1.87
N VAL A 94 -7.69 -6.69 -0.70
CA VAL A 94 -8.09 -7.98 -0.14
C VAL A 94 -9.61 -8.01 0.07
N SER A 95 -10.18 -7.03 0.76
CA SER A 95 -11.62 -6.96 1.04
C SER A 95 -12.47 -6.97 -0.23
N ARG A 96 -12.03 -6.30 -1.30
CA ARG A 96 -12.73 -6.31 -2.60
C ARG A 96 -12.73 -7.70 -3.23
N SER A 97 -11.59 -8.34 -3.23
CA SER A 97 -11.40 -9.67 -3.81
C SER A 97 -12.24 -10.72 -3.10
N LEU A 98 -12.30 -10.65 -1.77
CA LEU A 98 -13.12 -11.53 -0.94
C LEU A 98 -14.60 -11.48 -1.32
N ASN A 99 -15.15 -10.29 -1.59
CA ASN A 99 -16.55 -10.12 -1.99
C ASN A 99 -16.93 -10.78 -3.33
N ALA A 100 -15.94 -11.09 -4.16
CA ALA A 100 -16.15 -11.80 -5.42
C ALA A 100 -16.14 -13.33 -5.26
N CYS A 101 -15.80 -13.85 -4.08
CA CYS A 101 -15.58 -15.25 -3.76
C CYS A 101 -16.70 -15.85 -2.90
N GLU A 102 -16.76 -17.18 -2.87
CA GLU A 102 -17.53 -18.00 -1.93
C GLU A 102 -16.62 -18.72 -0.94
N GLY A 103 -15.30 -18.78 -1.18
CA GLY A 103 -14.35 -19.38 -0.25
C GLY A 103 -12.97 -18.76 -0.34
N ALA A 104 -12.11 -19.07 0.64
CA ALA A 104 -10.73 -18.63 0.68
C ALA A 104 -9.81 -19.76 1.14
N ILE A 105 -8.72 -19.99 0.42
CA ILE A 105 -7.63 -20.85 0.86
C ILE A 105 -6.79 -20.03 1.84
N LEU A 106 -6.68 -20.51 3.08
CA LEU A 106 -5.86 -19.94 4.13
C LEU A 106 -4.52 -20.66 4.19
N VAL A 107 -3.46 -20.04 3.67
CA VAL A 107 -2.11 -20.62 3.66
C VAL A 107 -1.36 -20.22 4.91
N VAL A 108 -0.94 -21.22 5.69
CA VAL A 108 -0.13 -21.02 6.90
C VAL A 108 1.21 -21.72 6.74
N ASP A 109 2.29 -21.08 7.10
CA ASP A 109 3.65 -21.62 7.08
C ASP A 109 3.84 -22.60 8.24
N ALA A 110 4.26 -23.84 7.95
CA ALA A 110 4.53 -24.87 8.95
C ALA A 110 5.65 -24.52 9.94
N THR A 111 6.46 -23.49 9.64
CA THR A 111 7.59 -23.07 10.49
C THR A 111 7.30 -21.85 11.33
N GLN A 112 6.36 -21.00 10.87
CA GLN A 112 6.04 -19.72 11.51
C GLN A 112 4.64 -19.74 12.17
N GLY A 113 3.71 -20.59 11.68
CA GLY A 113 2.34 -20.66 12.17
C GLY A 113 1.51 -19.42 11.83
N ILE A 114 0.60 -19.04 12.71
CA ILE A 114 -0.30 -17.90 12.52
C ILE A 114 0.45 -16.59 12.81
N GLU A 115 0.33 -15.63 11.90
CA GLU A 115 0.88 -14.27 12.02
C GLU A 115 -0.23 -13.20 11.86
N ALA A 116 0.12 -11.92 12.09
CA ALA A 116 -0.85 -10.82 12.12
C ALA A 116 -1.78 -10.77 10.90
N GLN A 117 -1.21 -10.82 9.70
CA GLN A 117 -2.00 -10.75 8.47
C GLN A 117 -2.80 -12.02 8.21
N THR A 118 -2.35 -13.17 8.71
CA THR A 118 -3.15 -14.40 8.70
C THR A 118 -4.48 -14.16 9.41
N LEU A 119 -4.44 -13.61 10.63
CA LEU A 119 -5.65 -13.32 11.41
C LEU A 119 -6.48 -12.20 10.80
N ALA A 120 -5.86 -11.09 10.42
CA ALA A 120 -6.58 -9.95 9.82
C ALA A 120 -7.34 -10.37 8.56
N ASN A 121 -6.69 -11.09 7.64
CA ASN A 121 -7.32 -11.58 6.42
C ASN A 121 -8.38 -12.65 6.69
N THR A 122 -8.18 -13.50 7.71
CA THR A 122 -9.16 -14.48 8.14
C THR A 122 -10.43 -13.82 8.66
N TYR A 123 -10.30 -12.80 9.51
CA TYR A 123 -11.48 -12.07 10.00
C TYR A 123 -12.22 -11.35 8.89
N LEU A 124 -11.52 -10.74 7.92
CA LEU A 124 -12.15 -10.16 6.73
C LEU A 124 -12.92 -11.19 5.92
N ALA A 125 -12.38 -12.42 5.78
CA ALA A 125 -13.06 -13.50 5.08
C ALA A 125 -14.31 -13.98 5.84
N ILE A 126 -14.24 -14.09 7.16
CA ILE A 126 -15.38 -14.46 8.03
C ILE A 126 -16.47 -13.38 7.98
N GLU A 127 -16.12 -12.10 8.00
CA GLU A 127 -17.08 -10.99 7.85
C GLU A 127 -17.85 -11.03 6.52
N GLN A 128 -17.25 -11.62 5.48
CA GLN A 128 -17.87 -11.82 4.16
C GLN A 128 -18.58 -13.19 4.01
N ASP A 129 -18.70 -13.96 5.10
CA ASP A 129 -19.34 -15.30 5.12
C ASP A 129 -18.68 -16.29 4.14
N LEU A 130 -17.33 -16.23 4.01
CA LEU A 130 -16.58 -17.13 3.15
C LEU A 130 -16.24 -18.44 3.86
N GLU A 131 -16.30 -19.55 3.10
CA GLU A 131 -15.78 -20.83 3.57
C GLU A 131 -14.25 -20.82 3.55
N LEU A 132 -13.63 -21.15 4.69
CA LEU A 132 -12.18 -21.16 4.85
C LEU A 132 -11.62 -22.57 4.66
N VAL A 133 -10.63 -22.70 3.79
CA VAL A 133 -9.90 -23.95 3.53
C VAL A 133 -8.47 -23.77 4.03
N PRO A 134 -8.14 -24.25 5.26
CA PRO A 134 -6.79 -24.15 5.78
C PRO A 134 -5.83 -25.08 5.03
N VAL A 135 -4.62 -24.58 4.74
CA VAL A 135 -3.54 -25.29 4.05
C VAL A 135 -2.23 -24.99 4.76
N ILE A 136 -1.47 -26.01 5.13
CA ILE A 136 -0.19 -25.88 5.82
C ILE A 136 0.94 -26.10 4.83
N ASN A 137 1.70 -25.02 4.56
CA ASN A 137 2.76 -24.98 3.54
C ASN A 137 4.15 -25.10 4.17
N LYS A 138 5.15 -25.37 3.32
CA LYS A 138 6.58 -25.48 3.64
C LYS A 138 6.94 -26.66 4.53
N ILE A 139 6.22 -27.77 4.41
CA ILE A 139 6.52 -29.00 5.14
C ILE A 139 7.87 -29.63 4.79
N ASP A 140 8.50 -29.18 3.69
CA ASP A 140 9.83 -29.61 3.25
C ASP A 140 10.97 -29.02 4.10
N LEU A 141 10.69 -28.02 4.95
CA LEU A 141 11.69 -27.40 5.79
C LEU A 141 11.94 -28.22 7.08
N PRO A 142 13.21 -28.34 7.52
CA PRO A 142 13.55 -29.12 8.74
C PRO A 142 12.92 -28.58 10.04
N SER A 143 12.55 -27.30 10.05
CA SER A 143 11.90 -26.60 11.16
C SER A 143 10.37 -26.60 11.08
N ALA A 144 9.78 -27.41 10.20
CA ALA A 144 8.34 -27.48 10.05
C ALA A 144 7.71 -28.29 11.20
N HIS A 145 6.66 -27.72 11.82
CA HIS A 145 5.87 -28.34 12.89
C HIS A 145 4.37 -28.34 12.51
N PRO A 146 3.95 -29.11 11.49
CA PRO A 146 2.60 -29.04 10.95
C PRO A 146 1.50 -29.41 11.95
N ASP A 147 1.75 -30.34 12.87
CA ASP A 147 0.74 -30.74 13.87
C ASP A 147 0.48 -29.63 14.89
N GLU A 148 1.53 -28.91 15.32
CA GLU A 148 1.40 -27.73 16.20
C GLU A 148 0.63 -26.61 15.51
N VAL A 149 0.89 -26.38 14.21
CA VAL A 149 0.18 -25.36 13.42
C VAL A 149 -1.29 -25.71 13.22
N LYS A 150 -1.66 -27.01 13.07
CA LYS A 150 -3.07 -27.44 13.06
C LYS A 150 -3.77 -27.06 14.35
N GLU A 151 -3.17 -27.41 15.49
CA GLU A 151 -3.71 -27.08 16.82
C GLU A 151 -3.83 -25.56 17.02
N GLU A 152 -2.86 -24.80 16.53
CA GLU A 152 -2.88 -23.33 16.56
C GLU A 152 -4.06 -22.77 15.73
N ILE A 153 -4.30 -23.27 14.52
CA ILE A 153 -5.42 -22.86 13.66
C ILE A 153 -6.76 -23.12 14.37
N GLU A 154 -6.92 -24.29 14.98
CA GLU A 154 -8.15 -24.65 15.70
C GLU A 154 -8.36 -23.80 16.95
N THR A 155 -7.29 -23.56 17.71
CA THR A 155 -7.38 -22.84 19.00
C THR A 155 -7.53 -21.33 18.81
N VAL A 156 -6.79 -20.74 17.86
CA VAL A 156 -6.71 -19.28 17.68
C VAL A 156 -7.80 -18.78 16.72
N ILE A 157 -8.01 -19.48 15.61
CA ILE A 157 -8.99 -19.08 14.59
C ILE A 157 -10.35 -19.74 14.84
N GLY A 158 -10.37 -20.96 15.38
CA GLY A 158 -11.59 -21.70 15.66
C GLY A 158 -12.16 -22.46 14.46
N ILE A 159 -11.35 -22.74 13.43
CA ILE A 159 -11.75 -23.54 12.26
C ILE A 159 -11.10 -24.92 12.31
N PRO A 160 -11.79 -25.99 11.87
CA PRO A 160 -11.22 -27.34 11.83
C PRO A 160 -9.99 -27.41 10.92
N ALA A 161 -8.87 -27.97 11.39
CA ALA A 161 -7.64 -28.11 10.64
C ALA A 161 -7.13 -29.57 10.54
N ASP A 162 -7.84 -30.52 11.11
CA ASP A 162 -7.46 -31.94 11.07
C ASP A 162 -7.24 -32.44 9.63
N GLU A 163 -8.14 -32.12 8.71
CA GLU A 163 -8.07 -32.49 7.30
C GLU A 163 -7.28 -31.47 6.44
N ALA A 164 -6.60 -30.49 7.03
CA ALA A 164 -5.84 -29.49 6.29
C ALA A 164 -4.71 -30.13 5.47
N PRO A 165 -4.63 -29.92 4.16
CA PRO A 165 -3.55 -30.43 3.34
C PRO A 165 -2.18 -29.94 3.83
N LEU A 166 -1.24 -30.87 3.96
CA LEU A 166 0.15 -30.60 4.28
C LEU A 166 0.94 -30.53 2.98
N ILE A 167 1.39 -29.35 2.57
CA ILE A 167 1.96 -29.13 1.26
C ILE A 167 3.38 -28.56 1.29
N SER A 168 4.07 -28.74 0.19
CA SER A 168 5.19 -27.88 -0.20
C SER A 168 4.90 -27.29 -1.58
N ALA A 169 4.48 -26.04 -1.61
CA ALA A 169 4.25 -25.33 -2.86
C ALA A 169 5.54 -25.26 -3.70
N LYS A 170 6.69 -25.05 -3.05
CA LYS A 170 8.00 -25.02 -3.70
C LYS A 170 8.34 -26.33 -4.40
N MET A 171 8.09 -27.45 -3.74
CA MET A 171 8.41 -28.80 -4.26
C MET A 171 7.26 -29.43 -5.06
N GLY A 172 6.09 -28.78 -5.12
CA GLY A 172 4.89 -29.31 -5.80
C GLY A 172 4.26 -30.50 -5.09
N ILE A 173 4.46 -30.63 -3.77
CA ILE A 173 3.93 -31.76 -2.97
C ILE A 173 2.49 -31.47 -2.56
N ASN A 174 1.59 -32.45 -2.74
CA ASN A 174 0.20 -32.46 -2.28
C ASN A 174 -0.68 -31.30 -2.80
N ILE A 175 -0.33 -30.66 -3.91
CA ILE A 175 -1.11 -29.55 -4.47
C ILE A 175 -2.50 -30.02 -4.92
N LYS A 176 -2.60 -31.25 -5.45
CA LYS A 176 -3.88 -31.83 -5.84
C LYS A 176 -4.87 -31.92 -4.67
N GLU A 177 -4.40 -32.24 -3.48
CA GLU A 177 -5.23 -32.31 -2.27
C GLU A 177 -5.87 -30.95 -1.94
N VAL A 178 -5.15 -29.84 -2.17
CA VAL A 178 -5.70 -28.50 -2.00
C VAL A 178 -6.89 -28.27 -2.96
N MET A 179 -6.75 -28.65 -4.23
CA MET A 179 -7.82 -28.49 -5.22
C MET A 179 -9.04 -29.36 -4.92
N GLU A 180 -8.83 -30.59 -4.44
CA GLU A 180 -9.93 -31.45 -3.98
C GLU A 180 -10.65 -30.88 -2.74
N GLN A 181 -9.91 -30.27 -1.80
CA GLN A 181 -10.51 -29.57 -0.67
C GLN A 181 -11.33 -28.35 -1.12
N VAL A 182 -10.88 -27.64 -2.13
CA VAL A 182 -11.67 -26.53 -2.73
C VAL A 182 -12.97 -27.07 -3.35
N VAL A 183 -12.91 -28.16 -4.10
CA VAL A 183 -14.12 -28.80 -4.67
C VAL A 183 -15.10 -29.23 -3.57
N LYS A 184 -14.59 -29.84 -2.50
CA LYS A 184 -15.37 -30.39 -1.38
C LYS A 184 -16.02 -29.31 -0.52
N ASN A 185 -15.27 -28.28 -0.15
CA ASN A 185 -15.65 -27.33 0.92
C ASN A 185 -16.18 -26.00 0.38
N VAL A 186 -15.60 -25.43 -0.71
CA VAL A 186 -16.07 -24.17 -1.23
C VAL A 186 -17.43 -24.35 -1.89
N PRO A 187 -18.48 -23.63 -1.45
CA PRO A 187 -19.81 -23.79 -2.02
C PRO A 187 -19.89 -23.25 -3.45
N ALA A 188 -20.82 -23.82 -4.21
CA ALA A 188 -21.17 -23.26 -5.50
C ALA A 188 -21.82 -21.86 -5.34
N PRO A 189 -21.60 -20.92 -6.28
CA PRO A 189 -22.21 -19.61 -6.23
C PRO A 189 -23.74 -19.70 -6.30
N LYS A 190 -24.40 -18.73 -5.66
CA LYS A 190 -25.85 -18.58 -5.70
C LYS A 190 -26.23 -17.44 -6.64
N GLY A 191 -27.41 -17.51 -7.27
CA GLY A 191 -27.95 -16.47 -8.15
C GLY A 191 -29.01 -17.01 -9.09
N ASP A 192 -29.74 -16.09 -9.74
CA ASP A 192 -30.74 -16.43 -10.76
C ASP A 192 -30.33 -15.78 -12.10
N PRO A 193 -30.00 -16.57 -13.14
CA PRO A 193 -29.59 -16.03 -14.43
C PRO A 193 -30.72 -15.31 -15.16
N ASN A 194 -32.00 -15.48 -14.76
CA ASN A 194 -33.16 -14.83 -15.35
C ASN A 194 -33.65 -13.59 -14.60
N ALA A 195 -33.05 -13.29 -13.43
CA ALA A 195 -33.35 -12.10 -12.65
C ALA A 195 -32.78 -10.83 -13.33
N PRO A 196 -33.19 -9.62 -12.91
CA PRO A 196 -32.53 -8.39 -13.31
C PRO A 196 -31.02 -8.43 -12.99
N LEU A 197 -30.21 -7.97 -13.94
CA LEU A 197 -28.74 -8.00 -13.78
C LEU A 197 -28.29 -7.24 -12.55
N LYS A 198 -27.48 -7.91 -11.73
CA LYS A 198 -26.69 -7.34 -10.66
C LYS A 198 -25.25 -7.85 -10.76
N ALA A 199 -24.36 -7.01 -11.25
CA ALA A 199 -22.94 -7.32 -11.31
C ALA A 199 -22.16 -6.37 -10.41
N LEU A 200 -21.35 -6.93 -9.50
CA LEU A 200 -20.49 -6.15 -8.59
C LEU A 200 -19.16 -5.89 -9.27
N ILE A 201 -18.75 -4.63 -9.37
CA ILE A 201 -17.41 -4.25 -9.83
C ILE A 201 -16.44 -4.45 -8.66
N PHE A 202 -15.51 -5.39 -8.77
CA PHE A 202 -14.50 -5.59 -7.71
C PHE A 202 -13.14 -5.00 -8.08
N ASP A 203 -12.85 -4.77 -9.38
CA ASP A 203 -11.65 -4.08 -9.84
C ASP A 203 -11.86 -3.46 -11.22
N SER A 204 -10.91 -2.62 -11.65
CA SER A 204 -10.88 -2.04 -12.98
C SER A 204 -9.44 -1.76 -13.44
N TYR A 205 -9.23 -1.73 -14.74
CA TYR A 205 -7.97 -1.27 -15.29
C TYR A 205 -8.18 -0.55 -16.63
N TYR A 206 -7.22 0.29 -16.97
CA TYR A 206 -7.24 1.02 -18.24
C TYR A 206 -6.40 0.29 -19.29
N ASP A 207 -7.03 -0.01 -20.40
CA ASP A 207 -6.39 -0.52 -21.61
C ASP A 207 -6.35 0.57 -22.68
N ALA A 208 -5.17 0.78 -23.30
CA ALA A 208 -4.97 1.85 -24.28
C ALA A 208 -5.87 1.71 -25.54
N TYR A 209 -6.32 0.50 -25.83
CA TYR A 209 -7.13 0.19 -27.01
C TYR A 209 -8.62 0.02 -26.70
N LYS A 210 -8.95 -0.60 -25.56
CA LYS A 210 -10.32 -0.94 -25.16
C LYS A 210 -10.95 0.09 -24.21
N GLY A 211 -10.17 1.04 -23.67
CA GLY A 211 -10.60 1.97 -22.63
C GLY A 211 -10.61 1.33 -21.24
N VAL A 212 -11.51 1.77 -20.37
CA VAL A 212 -11.66 1.17 -19.04
C VAL A 212 -12.34 -0.18 -19.14
N ILE A 213 -11.67 -1.21 -18.64
CA ILE A 213 -12.21 -2.56 -18.48
C ILE A 213 -12.52 -2.76 -17.01
N VAL A 214 -13.74 -3.17 -16.69
CA VAL A 214 -14.17 -3.46 -15.32
C VAL A 214 -14.27 -4.96 -15.09
N TYR A 215 -13.72 -5.42 -13.97
CA TYR A 215 -13.84 -6.79 -13.51
C TYR A 215 -15.08 -6.93 -12.63
N VAL A 216 -15.89 -7.91 -12.94
CA VAL A 216 -17.20 -8.06 -12.33
C VAL A 216 -17.45 -9.47 -11.83
N ARG A 217 -18.19 -9.54 -10.73
CA ARG A 217 -18.84 -10.73 -10.24
C ARG A 217 -20.34 -10.64 -10.54
N ILE A 218 -20.85 -11.50 -11.40
CA ILE A 218 -22.29 -11.54 -11.70
C ILE A 218 -23.00 -12.24 -10.53
N LYS A 219 -23.78 -11.51 -9.76
CA LYS A 219 -24.59 -12.06 -8.68
C LYS A 219 -25.92 -12.59 -9.21
N ASP A 220 -26.63 -11.81 -10.04
CA ASP A 220 -27.89 -12.18 -10.68
C ASP A 220 -27.90 -11.71 -12.14
N GLY A 221 -28.73 -12.36 -12.95
CA GLY A 221 -28.96 -11.98 -14.34
C GLY A 221 -27.95 -12.53 -15.33
N THR A 222 -28.02 -12.03 -16.54
CA THR A 222 -27.15 -12.38 -17.68
C THR A 222 -26.81 -11.11 -18.45
N LEU A 223 -25.54 -11.00 -18.87
CA LEU A 223 -24.99 -9.87 -19.63
C LEU A 223 -24.36 -10.34 -20.94
N LYS A 224 -24.63 -9.60 -22.04
CA LYS A 224 -24.14 -9.92 -23.40
C LYS A 224 -23.52 -8.70 -24.07
N PRO A 225 -22.63 -8.89 -25.04
CA PRO A 225 -22.22 -7.80 -25.92
C PRO A 225 -23.45 -7.20 -26.66
N GLY A 226 -23.48 -5.86 -26.73
CA GLY A 226 -24.61 -5.11 -27.28
C GLY A 226 -25.68 -4.70 -26.26
N ASP A 227 -25.63 -5.21 -25.03
CA ASP A 227 -26.52 -4.76 -23.97
C ASP A 227 -26.15 -3.33 -23.54
N ARG A 228 -27.15 -2.54 -23.14
CA ARG A 228 -26.94 -1.22 -22.53
C ARG A 228 -27.02 -1.34 -21.04
N ILE A 229 -25.93 -0.98 -20.37
CA ILE A 229 -25.74 -1.05 -18.92
C ILE A 229 -25.82 0.32 -18.28
N ARG A 230 -26.15 0.33 -16.97
CA ARG A 230 -26.12 1.50 -16.10
C ARG A 230 -25.31 1.19 -14.86
N MET A 231 -24.39 2.09 -14.50
CA MET A 231 -23.72 2.15 -13.23
C MET A 231 -24.68 2.72 -12.18
N MET A 232 -25.00 1.98 -11.13
CA MET A 232 -26.07 2.40 -10.21
C MET A 232 -25.65 3.57 -9.31
N ALA A 233 -24.38 3.69 -8.94
CA ALA A 233 -23.89 4.78 -8.08
C ALA A 233 -23.73 6.11 -8.84
N THR A 234 -23.21 6.06 -10.08
CA THR A 234 -22.96 7.25 -10.88
C THR A 234 -24.11 7.62 -11.81
N GLY A 235 -24.97 6.64 -12.14
CA GLY A 235 -26.04 6.78 -13.12
C GLY A 235 -25.56 6.78 -14.58
N ALA A 236 -24.25 6.63 -14.81
CA ALA A 236 -23.68 6.61 -16.15
C ALA A 236 -24.12 5.36 -16.95
N GLU A 237 -24.39 5.54 -18.24
CA GLU A 237 -24.86 4.47 -19.12
C GLU A 237 -23.85 4.22 -20.25
N PHE A 238 -23.63 2.93 -20.57
CA PHE A 238 -22.71 2.51 -21.61
C PHE A 238 -23.26 1.33 -22.41
N ASP A 239 -22.85 1.25 -23.65
CA ASP A 239 -23.11 0.07 -24.48
C ASP A 239 -21.95 -0.92 -24.32
N VAL A 240 -22.26 -2.17 -23.99
CA VAL A 240 -21.28 -3.24 -23.80
C VAL A 240 -20.71 -3.64 -25.15
N VAL A 241 -19.40 -3.47 -25.30
CA VAL A 241 -18.68 -3.85 -26.53
C VAL A 241 -18.31 -5.33 -26.47
N ASP A 242 -17.79 -5.77 -25.31
CA ASP A 242 -17.26 -7.10 -25.14
C ASP A 242 -17.40 -7.57 -23.69
N VAL A 243 -17.58 -8.87 -23.51
CA VAL A 243 -17.58 -9.54 -22.22
C VAL A 243 -16.74 -10.81 -22.30
N GLY A 244 -16.20 -11.25 -21.17
CA GLY A 244 -15.43 -12.48 -21.17
C GLY A 244 -14.80 -12.81 -19.83
N TYR A 245 -13.79 -13.67 -19.88
CA TYR A 245 -13.12 -14.22 -18.71
C TYR A 245 -11.66 -13.78 -18.67
N MET A 246 -11.07 -13.78 -17.49
CA MET A 246 -9.65 -13.53 -17.28
C MET A 246 -8.89 -14.85 -17.43
N GLY A 247 -8.22 -15.04 -18.56
CA GLY A 247 -7.24 -16.12 -18.73
C GLY A 247 -5.91 -15.80 -18.05
N ALA A 248 -5.04 -16.79 -17.91
CA ALA A 248 -3.73 -16.60 -17.26
C ALA A 248 -2.84 -15.56 -17.96
N LYS A 249 -2.93 -15.46 -19.29
CA LYS A 249 -2.09 -14.54 -20.10
C LYS A 249 -2.87 -13.44 -20.79
N ALA A 250 -4.13 -13.66 -21.11
CA ALA A 250 -4.94 -12.73 -21.88
C ALA A 250 -6.40 -12.84 -21.51
N LEU A 251 -7.17 -11.81 -21.84
CA LEU A 251 -8.62 -11.82 -21.75
C LEU A 251 -9.20 -12.75 -22.82
N GLU A 252 -10.16 -13.57 -22.44
CA GLU A 252 -10.88 -14.51 -23.29
C GLU A 252 -12.30 -14.02 -23.51
N ASN A 253 -12.69 -13.77 -24.76
CA ASN A 253 -14.03 -13.30 -25.09
C ASN A 253 -15.06 -14.40 -24.84
N ALA A 254 -16.22 -14.01 -24.32
CA ALA A 254 -17.36 -14.88 -24.10
C ALA A 254 -18.59 -14.37 -24.84
N LYS A 255 -19.55 -15.27 -25.09
CA LYS A 255 -20.83 -14.89 -25.68
C LYS A 255 -21.73 -14.15 -24.68
N GLU A 256 -21.62 -14.49 -23.43
CA GLU A 256 -22.37 -13.93 -22.31
C GLU A 256 -21.67 -14.22 -20.99
N LEU A 257 -21.99 -13.43 -19.97
CA LEU A 257 -21.69 -13.72 -18.56
C LEU A 257 -23.00 -13.94 -17.81
N ARG A 258 -23.06 -14.99 -17.00
CA ARG A 258 -24.26 -15.39 -16.25
C ARG A 258 -24.05 -15.33 -14.74
N ALA A 259 -25.16 -15.34 -14.00
CA ALA A 259 -25.13 -15.40 -12.54
C ALA A 259 -24.15 -16.48 -12.06
N GLY A 260 -23.35 -16.15 -11.06
CA GLY A 260 -22.31 -17.04 -10.52
C GLY A 260 -20.92 -16.84 -11.13
N GLU A 261 -20.79 -16.23 -12.30
CA GLU A 261 -19.51 -16.12 -13.01
C GLU A 261 -18.74 -14.87 -12.61
N VAL A 262 -17.40 -14.97 -12.69
CA VAL A 262 -16.44 -13.86 -12.59
C VAL A 262 -15.91 -13.58 -13.99
N GLY A 263 -15.92 -12.32 -14.41
CA GLY A 263 -15.53 -11.96 -15.76
C GLY A 263 -15.20 -10.47 -15.90
N TYR A 264 -15.06 -10.02 -17.14
CA TYR A 264 -14.83 -8.61 -17.45
C TYR A 264 -15.90 -8.03 -18.36
N ILE A 265 -16.07 -6.72 -18.29
CA ILE A 265 -16.88 -5.90 -19.20
C ILE A 265 -15.99 -4.83 -19.83
N ALA A 266 -16.03 -4.74 -21.16
CA ALA A 266 -15.49 -3.62 -21.91
C ALA A 266 -16.68 -2.84 -22.53
N ALA A 267 -16.83 -1.57 -22.16
CA ALA A 267 -18.01 -0.77 -22.53
C ALA A 267 -17.65 0.66 -22.99
N SER A 268 -16.51 0.84 -23.64
CA SER A 268 -16.05 2.14 -24.16
C SER A 268 -16.10 3.30 -23.15
N ILE A 269 -15.85 2.99 -21.89
CA ILE A 269 -15.85 3.95 -20.80
C ILE A 269 -14.59 4.82 -20.92
N LYS A 270 -14.79 6.15 -21.02
CA LYS A 270 -13.70 7.10 -21.27
C LYS A 270 -13.26 7.85 -20.02
N SER A 271 -14.14 7.97 -19.04
CA SER A 271 -13.90 8.68 -17.80
C SER A 271 -13.92 7.74 -16.61
N ILE A 272 -12.94 7.89 -15.74
CA ILE A 272 -12.84 7.14 -14.48
C ILE A 272 -13.96 7.50 -13.52
N GLY A 273 -14.35 8.76 -13.49
CA GLY A 273 -15.42 9.25 -12.63
C GLY A 273 -16.76 8.55 -12.85
N ASP A 274 -16.91 7.90 -14.01
CA ASP A 274 -18.12 7.18 -14.39
C ASP A 274 -18.20 5.75 -13.86
N THR A 275 -17.06 5.19 -13.40
CA THR A 275 -16.99 3.85 -12.80
C THR A 275 -16.35 3.92 -11.43
N LYS A 276 -16.98 3.32 -10.46
CA LYS A 276 -16.41 3.16 -9.11
C LYS A 276 -16.30 1.69 -8.77
N VAL A 277 -15.18 1.28 -8.25
CA VAL A 277 -15.04 -0.06 -7.68
C VAL A 277 -16.00 -0.17 -6.50
N GLY A 278 -16.77 -1.27 -6.45
CA GLY A 278 -17.87 -1.46 -5.50
C GLY A 278 -19.24 -1.02 -6.02
N ASP A 279 -19.29 -0.43 -7.22
CA ASP A 279 -20.58 -0.10 -7.84
C ASP A 279 -21.27 -1.36 -8.39
N THR A 280 -22.58 -1.26 -8.57
CA THR A 280 -23.41 -2.30 -9.17
C THR A 280 -23.75 -1.93 -10.61
N VAL A 281 -23.48 -2.85 -11.51
CA VAL A 281 -23.89 -2.74 -12.91
C VAL A 281 -25.23 -3.42 -13.10
N THR A 282 -26.18 -2.74 -13.77
CA THR A 282 -27.49 -3.29 -14.13
C THR A 282 -27.83 -3.01 -15.59
N LEU A 283 -28.83 -3.72 -16.16
CA LEU A 283 -29.33 -3.45 -17.51
C LEU A 283 -30.28 -2.26 -17.50
N VAL A 284 -30.15 -1.37 -18.49
CA VAL A 284 -31.10 -0.26 -18.68
C VAL A 284 -32.49 -0.77 -19.04
N SER A 285 -32.58 -1.86 -19.80
CA SER A 285 -33.84 -2.47 -20.26
C SER A 285 -34.61 -3.17 -19.14
N ASN A 286 -33.91 -3.68 -18.11
CA ASN A 286 -34.51 -4.39 -16.98
C ASN A 286 -33.67 -4.09 -15.71
N PRO A 287 -33.78 -2.87 -15.15
CA PRO A 287 -32.91 -2.43 -14.05
C PRO A 287 -33.26 -3.13 -12.75
N ALA A 288 -32.21 -3.48 -11.99
CA ALA A 288 -32.33 -3.92 -10.61
C ALA A 288 -32.87 -2.77 -9.73
N LYS A 289 -33.70 -3.12 -8.76
CA LYS A 289 -34.31 -2.13 -7.84
C LYS A 289 -33.33 -1.62 -6.79
N GLU A 290 -32.41 -2.47 -6.36
CA GLU A 290 -31.46 -2.20 -5.29
C GLU A 290 -30.05 -2.56 -5.74
N ALA A 291 -29.10 -1.69 -5.41
CA ALA A 291 -27.69 -1.96 -5.59
C ALA A 291 -27.20 -3.03 -4.60
N LEU A 292 -26.16 -3.74 -4.96
CA LEU A 292 -25.41 -4.59 -4.03
C LEU A 292 -24.75 -3.72 -2.95
N ALA A 293 -24.47 -4.30 -1.79
CA ALA A 293 -23.66 -3.62 -0.80
C ALA A 293 -22.28 -3.31 -1.42
N GLY A 294 -21.97 -2.03 -1.51
CA GLY A 294 -20.71 -1.55 -2.05
C GLY A 294 -19.60 -1.62 -1.00
N TYR A 295 -18.38 -1.29 -1.42
CA TYR A 295 -17.24 -1.19 -0.50
C TYR A 295 -17.28 0.09 0.30
N ARG A 296 -16.72 0.05 1.52
CA ARG A 296 -16.47 1.27 2.30
C ARG A 296 -15.45 2.14 1.57
N ASN A 297 -15.66 3.46 1.56
CA ASN A 297 -14.63 4.37 1.08
C ASN A 297 -13.42 4.26 2.02
N VAL A 298 -12.26 4.10 1.43
CA VAL A 298 -11.00 4.10 2.17
C VAL A 298 -10.43 5.51 2.14
N ASN A 299 -10.17 6.06 3.31
CA ASN A 299 -9.50 7.34 3.43
C ASN A 299 -7.98 7.11 3.46
N PRO A 300 -7.20 7.89 2.72
CA PRO A 300 -5.75 7.86 2.84
C PRO A 300 -5.30 8.12 4.28
N MET A 301 -4.26 7.41 4.69
CA MET A 301 -3.66 7.55 6.02
C MET A 301 -2.36 8.35 5.98
N VAL A 302 -1.67 8.33 4.84
CA VAL A 302 -0.38 8.94 4.63
C VAL A 302 -0.45 9.90 3.44
N TYR A 303 0.12 11.08 3.58
CA TYR A 303 0.12 12.11 2.55
C TYR A 303 1.55 12.56 2.24
N SER A 304 1.86 12.72 0.96
CA SER A 304 3.14 13.26 0.50
C SER A 304 2.94 14.16 -0.73
N GLY A 305 3.72 15.21 -0.83
CA GLY A 305 3.79 16.00 -2.05
C GLY A 305 4.69 15.32 -3.09
N ILE A 306 4.22 15.19 -4.32
CA ILE A 306 4.98 14.66 -5.45
C ILE A 306 5.18 15.79 -6.47
N TYR A 307 6.43 16.08 -6.79
CA TYR A 307 6.82 17.16 -7.69
C TYR A 307 7.71 16.62 -8.81
N PRO A 308 7.53 17.06 -10.06
CA PRO A 308 8.48 16.73 -11.12
C PRO A 308 9.79 17.49 -10.87
N ALA A 309 10.93 16.81 -10.99
CA ALA A 309 12.25 17.44 -10.88
C ALA A 309 12.46 18.51 -11.96
N ASP A 310 11.85 18.32 -13.13
CA ASP A 310 11.71 19.35 -14.17
C ASP A 310 10.28 19.90 -14.16
N GLY A 311 10.10 21.15 -13.76
CA GLY A 311 8.78 21.79 -13.68
C GLY A 311 8.01 21.83 -15.01
N ALA A 312 8.69 21.69 -16.17
CA ALA A 312 8.03 21.56 -17.46
C ALA A 312 7.19 20.29 -17.60
N LYS A 313 7.48 19.25 -16.81
CA LYS A 313 6.76 17.95 -16.80
C LYS A 313 5.54 17.91 -15.86
N TYR A 314 5.07 19.03 -15.33
CA TYR A 314 3.87 19.07 -14.47
C TYR A 314 2.63 18.47 -15.16
N GLY A 315 2.42 18.77 -16.44
CA GLY A 315 1.32 18.19 -17.23
C GLY A 315 1.43 16.66 -17.37
N ASP A 316 2.65 16.17 -17.62
CA ASP A 316 2.93 14.74 -17.76
C ASP A 316 2.68 14.00 -16.43
N LEU A 317 3.07 14.62 -15.29
CA LEU A 317 2.82 14.06 -13.96
C LEU A 317 1.32 13.97 -13.66
N ARG A 318 0.54 15.03 -14.01
CA ARG A 318 -0.92 15.00 -13.84
C ARG A 318 -1.53 13.85 -14.63
N ASP A 319 -1.19 13.73 -15.91
CA ASP A 319 -1.74 12.72 -16.80
C ASP A 319 -1.35 11.28 -16.35
N ALA A 320 -0.14 11.13 -15.77
CA ALA A 320 0.32 9.88 -15.18
C ALA A 320 -0.46 9.52 -13.91
N LEU A 321 -0.68 10.49 -13.00
CA LEU A 321 -1.48 10.28 -11.79
C LEU A 321 -2.93 9.94 -12.11
N GLU A 322 -3.54 10.62 -13.07
CA GLU A 322 -4.89 10.30 -13.57
C GLU A 322 -4.96 8.85 -14.08
N LYS A 323 -3.99 8.39 -14.87
CA LYS A 323 -3.92 7.01 -15.35
C LYS A 323 -3.67 5.99 -14.24
N LEU A 324 -2.82 6.31 -13.25
CA LEU A 324 -2.61 5.43 -12.11
C LEU A 324 -3.86 5.31 -11.25
N GLN A 325 -4.58 6.40 -11.02
CA GLN A 325 -5.85 6.39 -10.28
C GLN A 325 -6.92 5.51 -10.93
N LEU A 326 -6.86 5.30 -12.27
CA LEU A 326 -7.70 4.33 -12.98
C LEU A 326 -7.48 2.91 -12.48
N ASN A 327 -6.21 2.59 -12.23
CA ASN A 327 -5.78 1.26 -11.82
C ASN A 327 -5.74 1.10 -10.30
N ASP A 328 -5.79 2.21 -9.56
CA ASP A 328 -5.70 2.25 -8.10
C ASP A 328 -6.69 3.28 -7.54
N ALA A 329 -7.88 2.82 -7.21
CA ALA A 329 -8.94 3.68 -6.69
C ALA A 329 -8.69 4.22 -5.27
N SER A 330 -7.64 3.76 -4.60
CA SER A 330 -7.23 4.25 -3.28
C SER A 330 -6.32 5.49 -3.36
N LEU A 331 -5.67 5.70 -4.52
CA LEU A 331 -4.84 6.88 -4.77
C LEU A 331 -5.72 8.13 -4.89
N THR A 332 -5.46 9.12 -4.05
CA THR A 332 -6.06 10.45 -4.14
C THR A 332 -4.98 11.47 -4.41
N PHE A 333 -5.28 12.49 -5.20
CA PHE A 333 -4.33 13.58 -5.44
C PHE A 333 -5.05 14.89 -5.73
N GLU A 334 -4.43 15.99 -5.33
CA GLU A 334 -4.89 17.35 -5.60
C GLU A 334 -3.69 18.26 -5.94
N PRO A 335 -3.89 19.32 -6.73
CA PRO A 335 -2.82 20.26 -7.07
C PRO A 335 -2.24 20.90 -5.82
N GLU A 336 -0.92 20.97 -5.74
CA GLU A 336 -0.17 21.63 -4.67
C GLU A 336 0.93 22.50 -5.25
N THR A 337 1.30 23.55 -4.51
CA THR A 337 2.40 24.45 -4.88
C THR A 337 3.36 24.58 -3.71
N SER A 338 4.64 24.32 -3.94
CA SER A 338 5.73 24.57 -3.01
C SER A 338 6.59 25.73 -3.50
N ILE A 339 7.02 26.59 -2.58
CA ILE A 339 7.94 27.69 -2.89
C ILE A 339 9.29 27.13 -3.35
N ALA A 340 9.72 26.01 -2.76
CA ALA A 340 10.99 25.38 -3.06
C ALA A 340 10.96 24.51 -4.32
N LEU A 341 9.85 23.78 -4.58
CA LEU A 341 9.75 22.74 -5.61
C LEU A 341 8.85 23.13 -6.80
N GLY A 342 8.11 24.23 -6.70
CA GLY A 342 7.18 24.68 -7.75
C GLY A 342 5.83 23.95 -7.70
N PHE A 343 5.27 23.65 -8.87
CA PHE A 343 3.97 23.00 -9.01
C PHE A 343 4.10 21.48 -8.93
N GLY A 344 3.23 20.85 -8.15
CA GLY A 344 3.15 19.40 -7.96
C GLY A 344 1.77 18.98 -7.50
N PHE A 345 1.71 17.82 -6.85
CA PHE A 345 0.45 17.26 -6.34
C PHE A 345 0.64 16.75 -4.91
N ARG A 346 -0.34 17.06 -4.06
CA ARG A 346 -0.51 16.43 -2.76
C ARG A 346 -1.22 15.11 -2.98
N CYS A 347 -0.54 13.99 -2.70
CA CYS A 347 -1.06 12.65 -2.91
C CYS A 347 -1.36 11.99 -1.56
N GLY A 348 -2.47 11.26 -1.50
CA GLY A 348 -2.86 10.46 -0.36
C GLY A 348 -2.72 8.97 -0.65
N PHE A 349 -2.19 8.22 0.31
CA PHE A 349 -1.82 6.81 0.21
C PHE A 349 -2.36 6.00 1.39
N LEU A 350 -2.51 4.69 1.21
CA LEU A 350 -2.94 3.76 2.26
C LEU A 350 -1.86 3.55 3.34
N GLY A 351 -0.60 3.59 2.93
CA GLY A 351 0.56 3.43 3.78
C GLY A 351 1.85 3.80 3.05
N LEU A 352 2.99 3.52 3.68
CA LEU A 352 4.29 3.87 3.12
C LEU A 352 4.65 3.01 1.91
N LEU A 353 4.42 1.70 1.99
CA LEU A 353 4.67 0.79 0.87
C LEU A 353 3.84 1.16 -0.35
N HIS A 354 2.57 1.55 -0.15
CA HIS A 354 1.73 2.04 -1.24
C HIS A 354 2.32 3.31 -1.87
N MET A 355 2.81 4.26 -1.06
CA MET A 355 3.48 5.48 -1.55
C MET A 355 4.71 5.15 -2.40
N GLU A 356 5.58 4.26 -1.92
CA GLU A 356 6.79 3.84 -2.65
C GLU A 356 6.46 3.19 -3.99
N ILE A 357 5.46 2.32 -4.02
CA ILE A 357 5.02 1.64 -5.24
C ILE A 357 4.49 2.64 -6.26
N ILE A 358 3.65 3.60 -5.84
CA ILE A 358 3.14 4.65 -6.74
C ILE A 358 4.29 5.50 -7.28
N GLN A 359 5.24 5.89 -6.42
CA GLN A 359 6.42 6.63 -6.85
C GLN A 359 7.24 5.86 -7.89
N GLU A 360 7.60 4.60 -7.62
CA GLU A 360 8.37 3.78 -8.55
C GLU A 360 7.62 3.54 -9.87
N ARG A 361 6.30 3.38 -9.83
CA ARG A 361 5.49 3.27 -11.05
C ARG A 361 5.51 4.55 -11.88
N LEU A 362 5.39 5.73 -11.25
CA LEU A 362 5.52 7.02 -11.93
C LEU A 362 6.90 7.18 -12.59
N GLU A 363 7.96 6.76 -11.90
CA GLU A 363 9.33 6.84 -12.43
C GLU A 363 9.57 5.85 -13.57
N ARG A 364 9.14 4.58 -13.44
CA ARG A 364 9.44 3.50 -14.39
C ARG A 364 8.46 3.45 -15.58
N GLU A 365 7.14 3.52 -15.31
CA GLU A 365 6.12 3.37 -16.37
C GLU A 365 5.95 4.65 -17.18
N TYR A 366 6.15 5.84 -16.55
CA TYR A 366 5.94 7.15 -17.17
C TYR A 366 7.22 7.96 -17.39
N ASN A 367 8.38 7.39 -17.01
CA ASN A 367 9.71 8.02 -17.18
C ASN A 367 9.78 9.44 -16.60
N LEU A 368 9.28 9.61 -15.37
CA LEU A 368 9.27 10.86 -14.63
C LEU A 368 10.38 10.85 -13.58
N ASP A 369 11.17 11.93 -13.52
CA ASP A 369 12.06 12.16 -12.39
C ASP A 369 11.29 12.95 -11.33
N LEU A 370 11.18 12.43 -10.12
CA LEU A 370 10.30 12.94 -9.08
C LEU A 370 11.06 13.38 -7.83
N VAL A 371 10.56 14.42 -7.19
CA VAL A 371 10.92 14.81 -5.82
C VAL A 371 9.72 14.60 -4.93
N THR A 372 9.85 13.76 -3.91
CA THR A 372 8.80 13.50 -2.93
C THR A 372 9.11 14.19 -1.61
N THR A 373 8.11 14.80 -0.99
CA THR A 373 8.24 15.35 0.36
C THR A 373 8.12 14.23 1.39
N ALA A 374 8.54 14.52 2.62
CA ALA A 374 8.36 13.58 3.72
C ALA A 374 6.87 13.23 3.90
N PRO A 375 6.54 11.95 4.10
CA PRO A 375 5.18 11.55 4.38
C PRO A 375 4.68 12.20 5.68
N SER A 376 3.42 12.58 5.70
CA SER A 376 2.73 13.15 6.86
C SER A 376 1.39 12.48 7.06
N VAL A 377 0.87 12.57 8.27
CA VAL A 377 -0.47 12.09 8.64
C VAL A 377 -1.42 13.28 8.75
N VAL A 378 -2.72 13.02 8.81
CA VAL A 378 -3.72 14.07 9.04
C VAL A 378 -3.77 14.41 10.52
N TYR A 379 -3.61 15.70 10.86
CA TYR A 379 -3.79 16.22 12.21
C TYR A 379 -5.13 16.96 12.30
N LYS A 380 -5.79 16.85 13.45
CA LYS A 380 -7.01 17.59 13.72
C LYS A 380 -6.68 18.74 14.66
N ILE A 381 -6.96 19.96 14.23
CA ILE A 381 -6.66 21.18 14.98
C ILE A 381 -7.97 21.91 15.28
N THR A 382 -8.20 22.17 16.56
CA THR A 382 -9.26 23.08 17.00
C THR A 382 -8.63 24.43 17.29
N LYS A 383 -9.08 25.46 16.57
CA LYS A 383 -8.61 26.83 16.74
C LYS A 383 -9.30 27.53 17.92
N THR A 384 -8.70 28.62 18.38
CA THR A 384 -9.23 29.46 19.47
C THR A 384 -10.58 30.13 19.16
N ASP A 385 -10.95 30.24 17.89
CA ASP A 385 -12.27 30.70 17.42
C ASP A 385 -13.33 29.60 17.38
N GLY A 386 -12.97 28.35 17.72
CA GLY A 386 -13.83 27.16 17.73
C GLY A 386 -13.90 26.43 16.38
N GLU A 387 -13.22 26.91 15.34
CA GLU A 387 -13.15 26.22 14.06
C GLU A 387 -12.28 24.94 14.19
N THR A 388 -12.77 23.81 13.68
CA THR A 388 -11.99 22.57 13.60
C THR A 388 -11.55 22.32 12.16
N ILE A 389 -10.25 22.20 11.95
CA ILE A 389 -9.64 21.93 10.65
C ILE A 389 -8.83 20.65 10.68
N PHE A 390 -8.72 19.99 9.52
CA PHE A 390 -7.86 18.84 9.31
C PHE A 390 -6.68 19.25 8.44
N ILE A 391 -5.47 18.90 8.87
CA ILE A 391 -4.22 19.31 8.23
C ILE A 391 -3.42 18.08 7.87
N ASP A 392 -3.22 17.87 6.60
CA ASP A 392 -2.37 16.82 6.01
C ASP A 392 -1.01 17.36 5.55
N ASN A 393 -0.93 18.68 5.28
CA ASN A 393 0.29 19.38 4.89
C ASN A 393 0.85 20.21 6.05
N PRO A 394 2.10 19.93 6.52
CA PRO A 394 2.73 20.71 7.59
C PRO A 394 2.83 22.22 7.33
N THR A 395 2.87 22.65 6.06
CA THR A 395 2.91 24.08 5.73
C THR A 395 1.66 24.84 6.17
N ASN A 396 0.52 24.16 6.21
CA ASN A 396 -0.77 24.73 6.60
C ASN A 396 -1.01 24.71 8.12
N TYR A 397 0.00 24.28 8.91
CA TYR A 397 -0.12 24.24 10.38
C TYR A 397 -0.26 25.67 10.93
N PRO A 398 -1.32 25.99 11.72
CA PRO A 398 -1.58 27.33 12.20
C PRO A 398 -0.49 27.86 13.14
N ASP A 399 -0.49 29.18 13.36
CA ASP A 399 0.35 29.77 14.40
C ASP A 399 -0.06 29.19 15.78
N PRO A 400 0.91 28.90 16.67
CA PRO A 400 0.63 28.37 18.00
C PRO A 400 -0.37 29.21 18.83
N SER A 401 -0.47 30.52 18.56
CA SER A 401 -1.42 31.41 19.23
C SER A 401 -2.88 31.21 18.78
N GLU A 402 -3.09 30.59 17.64
CA GLU A 402 -4.42 30.29 17.07
C GLU A 402 -4.92 28.89 17.43
N ILE A 403 -4.08 28.06 18.05
CA ILE A 403 -4.41 26.68 18.38
C ILE A 403 -4.92 26.58 19.82
N GLU A 404 -6.15 26.08 19.98
CA GLU A 404 -6.69 25.69 21.27
C GLU A 404 -6.29 24.24 21.60
N VAL A 405 -6.54 23.31 20.68
CA VAL A 405 -6.20 21.89 20.84
C VAL A 405 -5.65 21.33 19.54
N ALA A 406 -4.51 20.66 19.62
CA ALA A 406 -3.97 19.87 18.52
C ALA A 406 -4.11 18.38 18.86
N GLU A 407 -4.65 17.60 17.93
CA GLU A 407 -4.90 16.17 18.08
C GLU A 407 -4.15 15.39 16.98
N GLU A 408 -3.48 14.30 17.38
CA GLU A 408 -2.82 13.39 16.45
C GLU A 408 -3.63 12.10 16.25
N PRO A 409 -3.55 11.49 15.05
CA PRO A 409 -4.23 10.23 14.78
C PRO A 409 -3.54 9.09 15.53
N MET A 410 -4.34 8.24 16.15
CA MET A 410 -3.89 7.07 16.88
C MET A 410 -4.33 5.79 16.20
N VAL A 411 -3.56 4.75 16.39
CA VAL A 411 -3.88 3.39 15.95
C VAL A 411 -3.82 2.43 17.13
N LYS A 412 -4.66 1.40 17.07
CA LYS A 412 -4.52 0.19 17.86
C LYS A 412 -3.68 -0.78 17.07
N ALA A 413 -2.53 -1.13 17.60
CA ALA A 413 -1.61 -2.08 16.99
C ALA A 413 -1.64 -3.40 17.73
N ASN A 414 -1.81 -4.50 16.99
CA ASN A 414 -1.70 -5.87 17.48
C ASN A 414 -0.38 -6.44 16.97
N ILE A 415 0.52 -6.77 17.88
CA ILE A 415 1.88 -7.24 17.55
C ILE A 415 2.01 -8.70 17.98
N TYR A 416 2.34 -9.56 17.03
CA TYR A 416 2.51 -11.00 17.23
C TYR A 416 4.00 -11.34 17.24
N THR A 417 4.46 -12.06 18.27
CA THR A 417 5.89 -12.32 18.43
C THR A 417 6.15 -13.55 19.31
N PRO A 418 7.29 -14.24 19.10
CA PRO A 418 7.79 -15.17 20.11
C PRO A 418 8.06 -14.47 21.45
N SER A 419 7.78 -15.17 22.57
CA SER A 419 7.87 -14.62 23.93
C SER A 419 9.25 -14.08 24.29
N GLU A 420 10.32 -14.59 23.66
CA GLU A 420 11.70 -14.11 23.87
C GLU A 420 11.94 -12.65 23.43
N TYR A 421 11.12 -12.13 22.49
CA TYR A 421 11.27 -10.76 21.96
C TYR A 421 10.36 -9.72 22.62
N VAL A 422 9.49 -10.12 23.57
CA VAL A 422 8.54 -9.22 24.25
C VAL A 422 9.22 -7.98 24.81
N GLY A 423 10.34 -8.14 25.53
CA GLY A 423 11.08 -7.01 26.10
C GLY A 423 11.58 -6.04 25.03
N SER A 424 12.14 -6.55 23.94
CA SER A 424 12.66 -5.73 22.83
C SER A 424 11.55 -4.94 22.12
N ILE A 425 10.36 -5.52 22.00
CA ILE A 425 9.18 -4.86 21.41
C ILE A 425 8.61 -3.81 22.37
N MET A 426 8.56 -4.09 23.67
CA MET A 426 8.15 -3.11 24.67
C MET A 426 9.02 -1.86 24.60
N ASP A 427 10.34 -2.04 24.52
CA ASP A 427 11.29 -0.93 24.37
C ASP A 427 11.02 -0.14 23.07
N LEU A 428 10.83 -0.82 21.94
CA LEU A 428 10.50 -0.19 20.66
C LEU A 428 9.21 0.63 20.75
N CYS A 429 8.13 0.04 21.27
CA CYS A 429 6.85 0.74 21.39
C CYS A 429 6.95 1.94 22.35
N GLN A 430 7.72 1.85 23.42
CA GLN A 430 7.97 2.97 24.33
C GLN A 430 8.76 4.09 23.64
N GLU A 431 9.80 3.75 22.84
CA GLU A 431 10.53 4.72 22.02
C GLU A 431 9.58 5.44 21.03
N ARG A 432 8.55 4.77 20.54
CA ARG A 432 7.52 5.29 19.63
C ARG A 432 6.31 5.89 20.36
N ARG A 433 6.40 6.24 21.62
CA ARG A 433 5.32 6.84 22.44
C ARG A 433 4.09 5.94 22.56
N GLY A 434 4.25 4.63 22.38
CA GLY A 434 3.19 3.66 22.49
C GLY A 434 2.70 3.49 23.92
N THR A 435 1.40 3.29 24.07
CA THR A 435 0.76 2.97 25.34
C THR A 435 0.38 1.50 25.33
N PHE A 436 1.02 0.72 26.19
CA PHE A 436 0.70 -0.69 26.40
C PHE A 436 -0.74 -0.84 26.94
N LYS A 437 -1.49 -1.76 26.38
CA LYS A 437 -2.86 -2.09 26.80
C LYS A 437 -2.92 -3.41 27.53
N ASP A 438 -2.66 -4.47 26.81
CA ASP A 438 -2.62 -5.82 27.36
C ASP A 438 -1.72 -6.75 26.51
N MET A 439 -1.58 -7.97 26.98
CA MET A 439 -0.80 -8.99 26.31
C MET A 439 -1.47 -10.34 26.57
N LYS A 440 -1.62 -11.15 25.51
CA LYS A 440 -2.19 -12.49 25.57
C LYS A 440 -1.18 -13.50 25.08
N TYR A 441 -1.08 -14.61 25.78
CA TYR A 441 -0.34 -15.78 25.30
C TYR A 441 -1.27 -16.58 24.37
N LEU A 442 -0.87 -16.71 23.11
CA LEU A 442 -1.58 -17.55 22.14
C LEU A 442 -1.24 -19.01 22.37
N ASP A 443 0.03 -19.27 22.68
CA ASP A 443 0.56 -20.57 23.06
C ASP A 443 1.74 -20.41 24.07
N LEU A 444 2.49 -21.49 24.33
CA LEU A 444 3.63 -21.46 25.27
C LEU A 444 4.78 -20.53 24.81
N ASN A 445 4.91 -20.28 23.51
CA ASN A 445 6.03 -19.58 22.92
C ASN A 445 5.64 -18.28 22.23
N ARG A 446 4.36 -18.02 21.96
CA ARG A 446 3.86 -16.88 21.19
C ARG A 446 2.96 -15.97 21.98
N VAL A 447 3.08 -14.70 21.71
CA VAL A 447 2.39 -13.63 22.42
C VAL A 447 1.80 -12.64 21.43
N GLU A 448 0.57 -12.23 21.69
CA GLU A 448 -0.10 -11.08 21.08
C GLU A 448 -0.03 -9.90 22.05
N MET A 449 0.54 -8.78 21.60
CA MET A 449 0.69 -7.55 22.38
C MET A 449 -0.16 -6.44 21.79
N HIS A 450 -0.96 -5.77 22.61
CA HIS A 450 -1.84 -4.68 22.19
C HIS A 450 -1.29 -3.33 22.64
N TYR A 451 -1.16 -2.40 21.68
CA TYR A 451 -0.67 -1.06 21.91
C TYR A 451 -1.55 -0.01 21.24
N ASP A 452 -1.73 1.14 21.91
CA ASP A 452 -2.11 2.37 21.21
C ASP A 452 -0.83 3.11 20.82
N LEU A 453 -0.67 3.39 19.52
CA LEU A 453 0.48 4.06 18.95
C LEU A 453 0.05 5.28 18.14
N PRO A 454 0.78 6.40 18.18
CA PRO A 454 0.55 7.49 17.22
C PRO A 454 0.89 7.04 15.80
N LEU A 455 -0.01 7.27 14.85
CA LEU A 455 0.18 6.86 13.46
C LEU A 455 1.49 7.40 12.88
N ASN A 456 1.83 8.65 13.19
CA ASN A 456 3.07 9.28 12.70
C ASN A 456 4.35 8.60 13.19
N GLU A 457 4.31 7.83 14.28
CA GLU A 457 5.48 7.12 14.82
C GLU A 457 5.67 5.74 14.18
N ILE A 458 4.67 5.21 13.48
CA ILE A 458 4.73 3.90 12.82
C ILE A 458 4.88 4.00 11.30
N VAL A 459 4.54 5.14 10.71
CA VAL A 459 4.54 5.32 9.25
C VAL A 459 5.93 5.21 8.64
N TYR A 460 7.00 5.58 9.35
CA TYR A 460 8.33 5.64 8.72
C TYR A 460 9.07 4.30 8.70
N ASP A 461 9.47 3.80 9.84
CA ASP A 461 10.46 2.70 9.96
C ASP A 461 10.08 1.65 11.02
N PHE A 462 8.86 1.74 11.56
CA PHE A 462 8.44 0.85 12.64
C PHE A 462 8.45 -0.62 12.23
N PHE A 463 8.02 -0.94 11.01
CA PHE A 463 8.01 -2.31 10.49
C PHE A 463 9.43 -2.88 10.42
N ASP A 464 10.36 -2.12 9.85
CA ASP A 464 11.75 -2.53 9.70
C ASP A 464 12.45 -2.66 11.05
N ALA A 465 12.20 -1.71 11.97
CA ALA A 465 12.68 -1.79 13.33
C ALA A 465 12.14 -3.01 14.08
N LEU A 466 10.85 -3.32 13.90
CA LEU A 466 10.21 -4.49 14.49
C LEU A 466 10.84 -5.79 13.97
N LYS A 467 10.95 -5.93 12.66
CA LYS A 467 11.59 -7.10 12.01
C LYS A 467 13.05 -7.24 12.41
N SER A 468 13.82 -6.16 12.42
CA SER A 468 15.24 -6.16 12.80
C SER A 468 15.44 -6.60 14.25
N ARG A 469 14.64 -6.08 15.20
CA ARG A 469 14.74 -6.41 16.63
C ARG A 469 14.28 -7.81 16.97
N THR A 470 13.52 -8.44 16.10
CA THR A 470 12.95 -9.78 16.30
C THR A 470 13.46 -10.82 15.31
N LYS A 471 14.56 -10.53 14.59
CA LYS A 471 15.13 -11.41 13.56
C LYS A 471 14.12 -11.86 12.49
N GLY A 472 13.14 -11.02 12.21
CA GLY A 472 12.09 -11.30 11.24
C GLY A 472 10.86 -12.02 11.79
N TYR A 473 10.84 -12.43 13.06
CA TYR A 473 9.74 -13.24 13.61
C TYR A 473 8.50 -12.44 14.03
N ALA A 474 8.60 -11.13 14.32
CA ALA A 474 7.43 -10.37 14.70
C ALA A 474 6.68 -9.86 13.47
N SER A 475 5.36 -9.87 13.59
CA SER A 475 4.44 -9.23 12.66
C SER A 475 3.50 -8.29 13.40
N TYR A 476 2.90 -7.34 12.71
CA TYR A 476 1.88 -6.48 13.30
C TYR A 476 0.81 -6.10 12.29
N ASP A 477 -0.35 -5.81 12.82
CA ASP A 477 -1.47 -5.19 12.13
C ASP A 477 -1.98 -4.02 12.96
N TYR A 478 -2.66 -3.06 12.33
CA TYR A 478 -3.19 -1.90 13.04
C TYR A 478 -4.48 -1.38 12.43
N GLU A 479 -5.30 -0.78 13.28
CA GLU A 479 -6.52 -0.09 12.88
C GLU A 479 -6.57 1.33 13.47
N MET A 480 -7.21 2.25 12.74
CA MET A 480 -7.39 3.63 13.22
C MET A 480 -8.29 3.64 14.46
N SER A 481 -7.85 4.32 15.52
CA SER A 481 -8.59 4.46 16.79
C SER A 481 -9.09 5.88 17.08
N GLY A 482 -8.93 6.80 16.11
CA GLY A 482 -9.38 8.19 16.24
C GLY A 482 -8.25 9.17 16.52
N PHE A 483 -8.58 10.31 17.11
CA PHE A 483 -7.64 11.40 17.38
C PHE A 483 -7.52 11.63 18.89
N VAL A 484 -6.30 11.93 19.34
CA VAL A 484 -6.00 12.20 20.76
C VAL A 484 -5.24 13.52 20.90
N PRO A 485 -5.60 14.38 21.85
CA PRO A 485 -4.88 15.62 22.13
C PRO A 485 -3.40 15.36 22.42
N SER A 486 -2.53 16.10 21.74
CA SER A 486 -1.08 15.96 21.85
C SER A 486 -0.36 17.29 21.71
N ARG A 487 0.83 17.38 22.30
CA ARG A 487 1.69 18.58 22.20
C ARG A 487 2.45 18.57 20.90
N LEU A 488 1.79 18.99 19.82
CA LEU A 488 2.35 19.06 18.48
C LEU A 488 2.96 20.41 18.21
N VAL A 489 4.09 20.41 17.47
CA VAL A 489 4.76 21.63 17.01
C VAL A 489 5.18 21.48 15.55
N LYS A 490 5.14 22.61 14.84
CA LYS A 490 5.69 22.69 13.49
C LYS A 490 7.21 22.86 13.58
N LEU A 491 7.95 21.98 12.94
CA LEU A 491 9.39 22.04 12.77
C LEU A 491 9.71 22.51 11.37
N ASP A 492 10.23 23.72 11.24
CA ASP A 492 10.66 24.32 9.97
C ASP A 492 12.16 24.15 9.77
N ILE A 493 12.56 23.76 8.56
CA ILE A 493 13.97 23.70 8.17
C ILE A 493 14.29 24.93 7.31
N LEU A 494 15.35 25.65 7.71
CA LEU A 494 15.82 26.83 7.00
C LEU A 494 17.20 26.54 6.38
N LEU A 495 17.33 26.85 5.12
CA LEU A 495 18.60 26.86 4.39
C LEU A 495 18.98 28.29 4.05
N ASN A 496 20.17 28.69 4.45
CA ASN A 496 20.66 30.07 4.28
C ASN A 496 19.71 31.16 4.86
N GLY A 497 18.88 30.79 5.85
CA GLY A 497 17.91 31.69 6.49
C GLY A 497 16.51 31.69 5.86
N GLU A 498 16.30 30.97 4.76
CA GLU A 498 15.00 30.83 4.11
C GLU A 498 14.37 29.48 4.46
N VAL A 499 13.07 29.48 4.75
CA VAL A 499 12.31 28.27 5.06
C VAL A 499 12.14 27.44 3.80
N VAL A 500 12.46 26.15 3.87
CA VAL A 500 12.17 25.17 2.82
C VAL A 500 10.88 24.46 3.21
N ASP A 501 9.77 24.88 2.64
CA ASP A 501 8.42 24.38 2.95
C ASP A 501 8.28 22.86 2.77
N ALA A 502 8.90 22.31 1.74
CA ALA A 502 8.95 20.87 1.46
C ALA A 502 9.67 20.04 2.53
N LEU A 503 10.43 20.68 3.44
CA LEU A 503 11.12 20.06 4.58
C LEU A 503 10.51 20.48 5.93
N SER A 504 9.26 20.91 5.96
CA SER A 504 8.54 21.19 7.20
C SER A 504 7.85 19.93 7.72
N PHE A 505 7.82 19.78 9.05
CA PHE A 505 7.24 18.62 9.74
C PHE A 505 6.33 19.04 10.87
N VAL A 506 5.32 18.24 11.18
CA VAL A 506 4.60 18.30 12.46
C VAL A 506 5.12 17.17 13.33
N VAL A 507 5.62 17.50 14.50
CA VAL A 507 6.25 16.56 15.43
C VAL A 507 5.79 16.78 16.86
N HIS A 508 5.89 15.75 17.70
CA HIS A 508 5.67 15.91 19.12
C HIS A 508 6.76 16.81 19.74
N ALA A 509 6.37 17.73 20.62
CA ALA A 509 7.28 18.73 21.19
C ALA A 509 8.52 18.11 21.86
N ASP A 510 8.35 16.99 22.58
CA ASP A 510 9.45 16.33 23.28
C ASP A 510 10.49 15.70 22.35
N LYS A 511 10.09 15.36 21.10
CA LYS A 511 10.98 14.79 20.09
C LYS A 511 11.53 15.81 19.09
N ALA A 512 11.01 17.04 19.12
CA ALA A 512 11.36 18.07 18.15
C ALA A 512 12.87 18.34 18.08
N TYR A 513 13.56 18.43 19.22
CA TYR A 513 15.01 18.69 19.26
C TYR A 513 15.83 17.54 18.66
N ALA A 514 15.56 16.31 19.07
CA ALA A 514 16.30 15.15 18.60
C ALA A 514 16.12 14.97 17.07
N ARG A 515 14.88 15.11 16.57
CA ARG A 515 14.57 15.03 15.15
C ARG A 515 15.19 16.17 14.35
N ALA A 516 15.12 17.40 14.87
CA ALA A 516 15.73 18.58 14.25
C ALA A 516 17.24 18.40 14.05
N ARG A 517 17.93 17.85 15.06
CA ARG A 517 19.36 17.60 15.00
C ARG A 517 19.72 16.55 13.96
N LYS A 518 19.03 15.41 13.95
CA LYS A 518 19.24 14.34 12.95
C LYS A 518 19.02 14.85 11.52
N ILE A 519 17.94 15.60 11.29
CA ILE A 519 17.65 16.21 9.99
C ILE A 519 18.78 17.15 9.56
N ALA A 520 19.21 18.05 10.45
CA ALA A 520 20.27 19.00 10.13
C ALA A 520 21.62 18.31 9.82
N GLU A 521 21.97 17.23 10.54
CA GLU A 521 23.16 16.42 10.29
C GLU A 521 23.06 15.69 8.92
N LYS A 522 21.95 15.02 8.62
CA LYS A 522 21.73 14.33 7.33
C LYS A 522 21.76 15.33 6.14
N LEU A 523 21.10 16.47 6.27
CA LEU A 523 21.13 17.51 5.23
C LEU A 523 22.54 18.05 5.00
N LYS A 524 23.33 18.24 6.05
CA LYS A 524 24.72 18.69 5.94
C LYS A 524 25.59 17.72 5.13
N ASP A 525 25.35 16.42 5.28
CA ASP A 525 26.12 15.39 4.60
C ASP A 525 25.69 15.24 3.11
N ASN A 526 24.44 15.53 2.80
CA ASN A 526 23.86 15.36 1.45
C ASN A 526 23.82 16.65 0.62
N ILE A 527 23.87 17.84 1.24
CA ILE A 527 23.93 19.10 0.48
C ILE A 527 25.38 19.35 0.02
N PRO A 528 25.61 19.49 -1.30
CA PRO A 528 26.95 19.70 -1.82
C PRO A 528 27.52 21.06 -1.37
N ARG A 529 28.84 21.08 -1.13
CA ARG A 529 29.55 22.32 -0.78
C ARG A 529 29.46 23.33 -1.90
N GLN A 530 29.03 24.54 -1.57
CA GLN A 530 28.93 25.67 -2.49
C GLN A 530 30.09 26.66 -2.29
N LEU A 531 30.14 27.73 -3.09
CA LEU A 531 31.15 28.77 -2.99
C LEU A 531 31.01 29.62 -1.72
N PHE A 532 29.89 29.49 -0.99
CA PHE A 532 29.59 30.15 0.28
C PHE A 532 29.16 29.13 1.33
N GLU A 533 29.16 29.54 2.58
CA GLU A 533 28.65 28.69 3.68
C GLU A 533 27.13 28.63 3.63
N VAL A 534 26.58 27.42 3.72
CA VAL A 534 25.15 27.18 3.82
C VAL A 534 24.81 26.78 5.27
N PRO A 535 24.26 27.69 6.07
CA PRO A 535 23.73 27.33 7.38
C PRO A 535 22.42 26.56 7.19
N ILE A 536 22.32 25.42 7.84
CA ILE A 536 21.13 24.59 7.98
C ILE A 536 20.61 24.83 9.37
N GLN A 537 19.38 25.28 9.51
CA GLN A 537 18.77 25.59 10.79
C GLN A 537 17.42 24.90 10.89
N ALA A 538 17.08 24.42 12.08
CA ALA A 538 15.77 23.89 12.38
C ALA A 538 15.12 24.75 13.45
N ALA A 539 13.89 25.18 13.21
CA ALA A 539 13.18 26.11 14.08
C ALA A 539 11.79 25.60 14.46
N VAL A 540 11.37 25.93 15.68
CA VAL A 540 10.00 25.72 16.18
C VAL A 540 9.46 27.07 16.63
N GLY A 541 8.32 27.52 16.06
CA GLY A 541 7.74 28.83 16.38
C GLY A 541 8.71 29.98 16.16
N GLY A 542 9.54 29.92 15.12
CA GLY A 542 10.57 30.92 14.82
C GLY A 542 11.85 30.82 15.67
N LYS A 543 11.88 30.01 16.72
CA LYS A 543 13.07 29.81 17.56
C LYS A 543 13.93 28.67 16.98
N ILE A 544 15.20 28.97 16.67
CA ILE A 544 16.16 27.98 16.19
C ILE A 544 16.52 27.02 17.35
N ILE A 545 16.30 25.73 17.14
CA ILE A 545 16.58 24.67 18.13
C ILE A 545 17.77 23.79 17.73
N ALA A 546 18.10 23.69 16.43
CA ALA A 546 19.26 22.98 15.94
C ALA A 546 19.92 23.74 14.79
N ARG A 547 21.24 23.61 14.65
CA ARG A 547 21.99 24.26 13.59
C ARG A 547 23.20 23.43 13.18
N GLU A 548 23.36 23.28 11.87
CA GLU A 548 24.55 22.75 11.21
C GLU A 548 25.00 23.70 10.10
N THR A 549 26.19 23.49 9.53
CA THR A 549 26.71 24.34 8.47
C THR A 549 27.49 23.52 7.45
N VAL A 550 27.08 23.60 6.17
CA VAL A 550 27.89 23.13 5.04
C VAL A 550 28.98 24.13 4.75
N LYS A 551 30.23 23.74 4.92
CA LYS A 551 31.38 24.60 4.72
C LYS A 551 31.54 24.98 3.25
N ALA A 552 31.88 26.24 2.96
CA ALA A 552 32.18 26.71 1.62
C ALA A 552 33.37 25.95 0.98
N MET A 553 33.31 25.73 -0.32
CA MET A 553 34.48 25.32 -1.09
C MET A 553 35.60 26.35 -0.94
N ARG A 554 36.78 25.91 -0.61
CA ARG A 554 37.98 26.77 -0.55
C ARG A 554 38.62 26.78 -1.94
N LYS A 555 38.61 27.95 -2.60
CA LYS A 555 39.47 28.20 -3.73
C LYS A 555 40.79 28.72 -3.17
N ASP A 556 41.90 28.05 -3.46
CA ASP A 556 43.22 28.53 -3.04
C ASP A 556 43.61 29.76 -3.85
N VAL A 557 43.24 30.95 -3.33
CA VAL A 557 43.55 32.21 -3.95
C VAL A 557 45.00 32.63 -3.73
N LEU A 558 45.73 31.89 -2.85
CA LEU A 558 47.10 32.18 -2.53
C LEU A 558 48.08 31.36 -3.35
N ALA A 559 47.62 30.33 -4.09
CA ALA A 559 48.49 29.46 -4.90
C ALA A 559 49.31 30.19 -5.95
N LYS A 560 48.86 31.37 -6.40
CA LYS A 560 49.59 32.23 -7.34
C LYS A 560 50.41 33.36 -6.70
N CYS A 561 50.49 33.39 -5.34
CA CYS A 561 51.27 34.39 -4.62
C CYS A 561 52.67 33.86 -4.35
N TYR A 562 53.60 34.11 -5.26
CA TYR A 562 55.04 33.87 -5.03
C TYR A 562 55.62 34.98 -4.16
N GLY A 563 56.27 34.62 -3.04
CA GLY A 563 56.97 35.53 -2.15
C GLY A 563 56.20 36.00 -0.92
N GLY A 564 56.93 36.59 0.05
CA GLY A 564 56.47 36.91 1.41
C GLY A 564 55.55 38.12 1.57
N ASP A 565 54.86 38.62 0.54
CA ASP A 565 53.99 39.80 0.63
C ASP A 565 52.70 39.48 1.43
N ILE A 566 52.80 39.66 2.74
CA ILE A 566 51.74 39.43 3.73
C ILE A 566 50.52 40.35 3.47
N THR A 567 50.75 41.59 2.99
CA THR A 567 49.71 42.60 2.74
C THR A 567 48.84 42.18 1.58
N ARG A 568 49.45 41.69 0.51
CA ARG A 568 48.72 41.21 -0.69
C ARG A 568 47.92 39.91 -0.35
N LYS A 569 48.50 39.02 0.45
CA LYS A 569 47.79 37.82 0.93
C LYS A 569 46.55 38.15 1.75
N LYS A 570 46.67 39.10 2.72
CA LYS A 570 45.53 39.59 3.53
C LYS A 570 44.44 40.20 2.64
N LYS A 571 44.80 41.05 1.70
CA LYS A 571 43.86 41.74 0.80
C LYS A 571 43.13 40.76 -0.13
N LEU A 572 43.78 39.71 -0.58
CA LEU A 572 43.14 38.63 -1.39
C LEU A 572 42.17 37.82 -0.55
N LEU A 573 42.51 37.47 0.69
CA LEU A 573 41.64 36.79 1.62
C LEU A 573 40.40 37.61 2.00
N GLU A 574 40.60 38.95 2.23
CA GLU A 574 39.45 39.85 2.48
C GLU A 574 38.51 39.96 1.27
N LYS A 575 39.05 40.14 0.06
CA LYS A 575 38.22 40.11 -1.18
C LYS A 575 37.47 38.77 -1.35
N GLN A 576 38.11 37.66 -1.03
CA GLN A 576 37.45 36.37 -1.06
C GLN A 576 36.30 36.27 -0.04
N LYS A 577 36.52 36.82 1.19
CA LYS A 577 35.51 36.85 2.25
C LYS A 577 34.32 37.74 1.86
N GLU A 578 34.57 38.91 1.28
CA GLU A 578 33.53 39.81 0.77
C GLU A 578 32.77 39.20 -0.39
N GLY A 579 33.47 38.58 -1.35
CA GLY A 579 32.87 37.88 -2.47
C GLY A 579 31.93 36.76 -2.01
N LYS A 580 32.36 35.95 -1.03
CA LYS A 580 31.53 34.92 -0.43
C LYS A 580 30.29 35.48 0.31
N LYS A 581 30.45 36.66 0.99
CA LYS A 581 29.32 37.32 1.65
C LYS A 581 28.28 37.83 0.64
N ARG A 582 28.73 38.39 -0.50
CA ARG A 582 27.83 38.82 -1.59
C ARG A 582 27.12 37.63 -2.26
N MET A 583 27.85 36.55 -2.56
CA MET A 583 27.28 35.33 -3.12
C MET A 583 26.23 34.69 -2.20
N ARG A 584 26.44 34.73 -0.89
CA ARG A 584 25.47 34.26 0.11
C ARG A 584 24.16 35.08 0.08
N GLN A 585 24.23 36.39 -0.22
CA GLN A 585 23.04 37.24 -0.27
C GLN A 585 22.25 37.10 -1.58
N LEU A 586 22.86 36.59 -2.63
CA LEU A 586 22.29 36.49 -3.98
C LEU A 586 22.06 35.05 -4.45
N GLY A 587 22.63 34.07 -3.75
CA GLY A 587 22.57 32.67 -4.17
C GLY A 587 21.39 31.91 -3.55
N SER A 588 20.51 31.37 -4.38
CA SER A 588 19.62 30.31 -3.99
C SER A 588 20.41 29.03 -3.70
N VAL A 589 19.99 28.27 -2.69
CA VAL A 589 20.59 26.97 -2.38
C VAL A 589 19.79 25.91 -3.11
N GLU A 590 20.39 25.27 -4.11
CA GLU A 590 19.79 24.08 -4.72
C GLU A 590 19.88 22.91 -3.71
N VAL A 591 18.74 22.32 -3.42
CA VAL A 591 18.62 21.12 -2.60
C VAL A 591 18.51 19.94 -3.54
N PRO A 592 19.51 19.05 -3.60
CA PRO A 592 19.45 17.88 -4.46
C PRO A 592 18.40 16.89 -3.96
N GLN A 593 17.88 16.06 -4.87
CA GLN A 593 16.86 15.06 -4.57
C GLN A 593 17.31 14.11 -3.45
N GLU A 594 18.61 13.74 -3.45
CA GLU A 594 19.21 12.88 -2.43
C GLU A 594 19.10 13.47 -1.02
N ALA A 595 19.09 14.81 -0.88
CA ALA A 595 18.93 15.45 0.42
C ALA A 595 17.49 15.31 0.96
N PHE A 596 16.47 15.35 0.09
CA PHE A 596 15.08 15.05 0.48
C PHE A 596 14.94 13.59 0.88
N MET A 597 15.49 12.67 0.08
CA MET A 597 15.47 11.23 0.37
C MET A 597 16.21 10.89 1.67
N ALA A 598 17.35 11.55 1.94
CA ALA A 598 18.11 11.32 3.17
C ALA A 598 17.35 11.74 4.44
N VAL A 599 16.45 12.72 4.33
CA VAL A 599 15.58 13.14 5.45
C VAL A 599 14.46 12.12 5.70
N LEU A 600 14.02 11.38 4.67
CA LEU A 600 13.03 10.31 4.82
C LEU A 600 13.61 9.10 5.60
N LYS A 601 14.92 8.82 5.43
CA LYS A 601 15.64 7.69 6.04
C LYS A 601 16.43 8.12 7.30
N LEU A 602 15.75 8.78 8.22
CA LEU A 602 16.42 9.35 9.42
C LEU A 602 16.90 8.31 10.43
N ASP A 603 16.33 7.13 10.43
CA ASP A 603 16.54 6.10 11.44
C ASP A 603 17.35 4.88 10.95
N GLU A 604 17.82 4.90 9.68
CA GLU A 604 18.82 3.97 9.14
C GLU A 604 20.25 4.27 9.62
#